data_31bd93e407559d33a6767ce4a374fe1b
#
_entry.id   31bd93e407559d33a6767ce4a374fe1b
#
_cell.length_a   1.000
_cell.length_b   1.000
_cell.length_c   1.000
_cell.angle_alpha   90.00
_cell.angle_beta   90.00
_cell.angle_gamma   90.00
#
_symmetry.space_group_name_H-M   'P 1'
#
loop_
_entity.id
_entity.type
_entity.pdbx_description
1 polymer ?
#
loop_
_entity_poly.entity_id
_entity_poly.type
_entity_poly.pdbx_seq_one_letter_code
_entity_poly.pdbx_strand_id
1 'polypeptide(L)'
;LICMYDDGIHKFESGVDVELVKLNEDNPKITFADIELDGHIFRTYEKSTGIFSADTVIEIQNTSNGKESIYTIEEVAKAVDSCNNVIAINFGDEVYFVDTNAWLIKRYTSSQVIEKIILGDGVAGIIYRDKIEIVNL
;
A
#
# COMPACT_ATOMS: atom_id res chain seq x y z
N LEU A 1 -0.49 20.13 0.30
CA LEU A 1 -0.69 19.27 1.46
C LEU A 1 -1.80 18.29 1.15
N ILE A 2 -1.55 17.01 1.39
CA ILE A 2 -2.58 15.97 1.28
C ILE A 2 -2.84 15.43 2.68
N CYS A 3 -4.09 15.26 3.01
CA CYS A 3 -4.54 14.79 4.32
C CYS A 3 -5.55 13.66 4.14
N MET A 4 -5.51 12.69 5.04
CA MET A 4 -6.51 11.64 5.14
C MET A 4 -7.45 11.97 6.31
N TYR A 5 -8.74 12.00 6.04
CA TYR A 5 -9.82 12.19 7.00
C TYR A 5 -10.72 10.96 7.03
N ASP A 6 -11.64 10.94 7.98
CA ASP A 6 -12.63 9.85 8.11
C ASP A 6 -13.57 9.74 6.89
N ASP A 7 -13.75 10.83 6.16
CA ASP A 7 -14.59 10.92 4.95
C ASP A 7 -13.83 10.75 3.64
N GLY A 8 -12.48 10.79 3.67
CA GLY A 8 -11.72 10.61 2.44
C GLY A 8 -10.30 11.14 2.47
N ILE A 9 -9.72 11.23 1.28
CA ILE A 9 -8.41 11.82 1.04
C ILE A 9 -8.60 13.18 0.38
N HIS A 10 -8.04 14.21 0.97
CA HIS A 10 -8.18 15.59 0.56
C HIS A 10 -6.84 16.22 0.19
N LYS A 11 -6.82 17.04 -0.86
CA LYS A 11 -5.68 17.88 -1.24
C LYS A 11 -5.97 19.33 -0.92
N PHE A 12 -5.09 19.95 -0.12
CA PHE A 12 -5.13 21.40 0.12
C PHE A 12 -4.11 22.09 -0.77
N GLU A 13 -4.58 22.89 -1.69
CA GLU A 13 -3.76 23.67 -2.61
C GLU A 13 -4.29 25.10 -2.71
N SER A 14 -3.41 26.07 -2.45
CA SER A 14 -3.77 27.51 -2.49
C SER A 14 -4.98 27.90 -1.63
N GLY A 15 -5.17 27.22 -0.49
CA GLY A 15 -6.29 27.47 0.42
C GLY A 15 -7.62 26.84 0.00
N VAL A 16 -7.59 26.00 -1.02
CA VAL A 16 -8.77 25.24 -1.48
C VAL A 16 -8.61 23.78 -1.05
N ASP A 17 -9.69 23.25 -0.48
CA ASP A 17 -9.83 21.83 -0.19
C ASP A 17 -10.44 21.11 -1.38
N VAL A 18 -9.76 20.08 -1.87
CA VAL A 18 -10.21 19.24 -2.99
C VAL A 18 -10.28 17.80 -2.51
N GLU A 19 -11.46 17.23 -2.47
CA GLU A 19 -11.65 15.80 -2.20
C GLU A 19 -11.08 14.99 -3.38
N LEU A 20 -10.04 14.18 -3.12
CA LEU A 20 -9.43 13.31 -4.12
C LEU A 20 -10.08 11.93 -4.13
N VAL A 21 -10.38 11.41 -2.96
CA VAL A 21 -11.02 10.09 -2.77
C VAL A 21 -12.08 10.23 -1.70
N LYS A 22 -13.30 9.87 -2.01
CA LYS A 22 -14.40 9.80 -1.05
C LYS A 22 -14.51 8.41 -0.45
N LEU A 23 -14.53 8.33 0.87
CA LEU A 23 -14.92 7.11 1.57
C LEU A 23 -16.45 7.09 1.70
N ASN A 24 -17.04 5.96 1.38
CA ASN A 24 -18.46 5.73 1.55
C ASN A 24 -18.71 4.43 2.35
N GLU A 25 -19.96 4.15 2.70
CA GLU A 25 -20.33 2.97 3.49
C GLU A 25 -19.95 1.64 2.80
N ASP A 26 -19.80 1.64 1.47
CA ASP A 26 -19.39 0.48 0.68
C ASP A 26 -17.85 0.33 0.61
N ASN A 27 -17.10 1.34 1.04
CA ASN A 27 -15.65 1.28 1.10
C ASN A 27 -15.20 0.65 2.42
N PRO A 28 -14.46 -0.45 2.35
CA PRO A 28 -13.95 -1.11 3.54
C PRO A 28 -12.94 -0.22 4.28
N LYS A 29 -12.65 -0.60 5.51
CA LYS A 29 -11.70 0.11 6.37
C LYS A 29 -10.36 0.30 5.67
N ILE A 30 -9.93 1.54 5.51
CA ILE A 30 -8.57 1.85 5.06
C ILE A 30 -7.61 1.46 6.16
N THR A 31 -6.67 0.57 5.84
CA THR A 31 -5.58 0.17 6.73
C THR A 31 -4.36 1.05 6.54
N PHE A 32 -4.15 1.56 5.32
CA PHE A 32 -3.04 2.42 4.98
C PHE A 32 -3.35 3.23 3.72
N ALA A 33 -2.87 4.48 3.67
CA ALA A 33 -2.84 5.28 2.45
C ALA A 33 -1.51 6.03 2.35
N ASP A 34 -0.79 5.85 1.26
CA ASP A 34 0.36 6.66 0.88
C ASP A 34 0.04 7.44 -0.39
N ILE A 35 0.35 8.71 -0.36
CA ILE A 35 -0.06 9.68 -1.38
C ILE A 35 1.12 10.32 -2.10
N GLU A 36 2.34 9.92 -1.79
CA GLU A 36 3.56 10.49 -2.35
C GLU A 36 4.22 9.60 -3.41
N LEU A 37 3.47 8.74 -4.06
CA LEU A 37 3.98 7.87 -5.11
C LEU A 37 3.89 8.56 -6.47
N ASP A 38 4.83 9.44 -6.79
CA ASP A 38 5.06 9.99 -8.14
C ASP A 38 3.76 10.22 -8.96
N GLY A 39 2.88 11.08 -8.44
CA GLY A 39 1.60 11.37 -9.07
C GLY A 39 0.54 10.27 -8.96
N HIS A 40 0.70 9.32 -8.04
CA HIS A 40 -0.27 8.30 -7.73
C HIS A 40 -0.73 8.41 -6.28
N ILE A 41 -2.00 8.10 -6.06
CA ILE A 41 -2.56 7.83 -4.75
C ILE A 41 -2.76 6.32 -4.66
N PHE A 42 -2.29 5.71 -3.59
CA PHE A 42 -2.67 4.34 -3.32
C PHE A 42 -3.34 4.21 -1.95
N ARG A 43 -4.21 3.24 -1.84
CA ARG A 43 -4.85 2.83 -0.60
C ARG A 43 -4.87 1.33 -0.49
N THR A 44 -4.68 0.85 0.73
CA THR A 44 -4.75 -0.57 1.06
C THR A 44 -5.87 -0.79 2.06
N TYR A 45 -6.70 -1.78 1.83
CA TYR A 45 -7.79 -2.13 2.71
C TYR A 45 -8.05 -3.64 2.74
N GLU A 46 -8.73 -4.07 3.80
CA GLU A 46 -9.20 -5.45 3.93
C GLU A 46 -10.60 -5.57 3.35
N LYS A 47 -10.81 -6.54 2.46
CA LYS A 47 -12.11 -6.92 1.92
C LYS A 47 -12.50 -8.28 2.46
N SER A 48 -13.58 -8.33 3.24
CA SER A 48 -14.10 -9.60 3.74
C SER A 48 -14.56 -10.51 2.59
N THR A 49 -14.08 -11.73 2.57
CA THR A 49 -14.44 -12.77 1.59
C THR A 49 -15.20 -13.92 2.22
N GLY A 50 -15.36 -13.90 3.55
CA GLY A 50 -16.10 -14.92 4.32
C GLY A 50 -16.17 -14.57 5.80
N ILE A 51 -16.70 -15.49 6.61
CA ILE A 51 -16.84 -15.26 8.06
C ILE A 51 -15.49 -15.12 8.77
N PHE A 52 -14.43 -15.77 8.24
CA PHE A 52 -13.10 -15.83 8.84
C PHE A 52 -11.98 -15.54 7.84
N SER A 53 -12.30 -14.99 6.65
CA SER A 53 -11.33 -14.71 5.61
C SER A 53 -11.51 -13.29 5.08
N ALA A 54 -10.37 -12.66 4.78
CA ALA A 54 -10.34 -11.37 4.12
C ALA A 54 -9.13 -11.32 3.17
N ASP A 55 -9.29 -10.58 2.09
CA ASP A 55 -8.26 -10.26 1.13
C ASP A 55 -7.70 -8.87 1.40
N THR A 56 -6.44 -8.67 1.08
CA THR A 56 -5.86 -7.33 0.97
C THR A 56 -6.07 -6.81 -0.45
N VAL A 57 -6.71 -5.68 -0.57
CA VAL A 57 -6.89 -4.96 -1.84
C VAL A 57 -6.01 -3.72 -1.82
N ILE A 58 -5.27 -3.51 -2.91
CA ILE A 58 -4.46 -2.33 -3.15
C ILE A 58 -5.02 -1.64 -4.37
N GLU A 59 -5.49 -0.42 -4.18
CA GLU A 59 -5.97 0.45 -5.25
C GLU A 59 -4.96 1.57 -5.46
N ILE A 60 -4.60 1.78 -6.71
CA ILE A 60 -3.64 2.80 -7.13
C ILE A 60 -4.31 3.68 -8.16
N GLN A 61 -4.45 4.96 -7.86
CA GLN A 61 -5.05 5.94 -8.74
C GLN A 61 -4.01 6.94 -9.24
N ASN A 62 -3.89 7.07 -10.56
CA ASN A 62 -3.08 8.11 -11.17
C ASN A 62 -3.80 9.46 -11.05
N THR A 63 -3.15 10.45 -10.40
CA THR A 63 -3.77 11.75 -10.09
C THR A 63 -3.94 12.66 -11.32
N SER A 64 -3.22 12.38 -12.41
CA SER A 64 -3.28 13.24 -13.61
C SER A 64 -4.42 12.84 -14.56
N ASN A 65 -4.80 11.57 -14.62
CA ASN A 65 -5.81 11.06 -15.55
C ASN A 65 -6.91 10.22 -14.89
N GLY A 66 -6.85 10.02 -13.56
CA GLY A 66 -7.84 9.27 -12.80
C GLY A 66 -7.85 7.76 -13.07
N LYS A 67 -6.86 7.25 -13.82
CA LYS A 67 -6.78 5.80 -14.09
C LYS A 67 -6.51 5.04 -12.80
N GLU A 68 -7.30 4.00 -12.57
CA GLU A 68 -7.15 3.10 -11.43
C GLU A 68 -6.52 1.77 -11.85
N SER A 69 -5.70 1.22 -10.94
CA SER A 69 -5.14 -0.12 -11.02
C SER A 69 -5.39 -0.81 -9.68
N ILE A 70 -5.76 -2.09 -9.73
CA ILE A 70 -6.13 -2.86 -8.53
C ILE A 70 -5.31 -4.14 -8.49
N TYR A 71 -4.77 -4.44 -7.32
CA TYR A 71 -4.12 -5.69 -7.01
C TYR A 71 -4.75 -6.32 -5.76
N THR A 72 -5.13 -7.59 -5.84
CA THR A 72 -5.78 -8.31 -4.73
C THR A 72 -4.94 -9.50 -4.32
N ILE A 73 -4.78 -9.70 -3.03
CA ILE A 73 -4.03 -10.80 -2.42
C ILE A 73 -4.96 -11.48 -1.42
N GLU A 74 -5.08 -12.80 -1.51
CA GLU A 74 -5.93 -13.64 -0.64
C GLU A 74 -5.31 -13.82 0.76
N GLU A 75 -4.85 -12.72 1.36
CA GLU A 75 -4.23 -12.69 2.67
C GLU A 75 -4.33 -11.28 3.27
N VAL A 76 -4.36 -11.18 4.59
CA VAL A 76 -4.43 -9.89 5.29
C VAL A 76 -3.05 -9.29 5.50
N ALA A 77 -2.81 -8.11 4.97
CA ALA A 77 -1.56 -7.38 5.17
C ALA A 77 -1.38 -6.95 6.62
N LYS A 78 -0.16 -7.08 7.12
CA LYS A 78 0.24 -6.59 8.46
C LYS A 78 0.79 -5.18 8.42
N ALA A 79 1.48 -4.84 7.33
CA ALA A 79 2.04 -3.50 7.13
C ALA A 79 2.27 -3.25 5.63
N VAL A 80 2.30 -1.99 5.26
CA VAL A 80 2.62 -1.52 3.93
C VAL A 80 3.64 -0.39 4.04
N ASP A 81 4.60 -0.36 3.12
CA ASP A 81 5.55 0.74 2.94
C ASP A 81 5.68 1.06 1.46
N SER A 82 6.09 2.26 1.13
CA SER A 82 6.24 2.69 -0.25
C SER A 82 7.43 3.63 -0.43
N CYS A 83 8.06 3.54 -1.59
CA CYS A 83 9.13 4.44 -2.01
C CYS A 83 9.17 4.52 -3.54
N ASN A 84 9.25 5.73 -4.06
CA ASN A 84 9.22 6.00 -5.50
C ASN A 84 7.96 5.37 -6.14
N ASN A 85 8.14 4.38 -7.02
CA ASN A 85 7.05 3.68 -7.70
C ASN A 85 6.84 2.24 -7.22
N VAL A 86 7.34 1.91 -6.02
CA VAL A 86 7.23 0.57 -5.43
C VAL A 86 6.46 0.61 -4.13
N ILE A 87 5.57 -0.34 -3.97
CA ILE A 87 4.79 -0.60 -2.77
C ILE A 87 5.22 -1.97 -2.23
N ALA A 88 5.60 -2.05 -0.96
CA ALA A 88 5.90 -3.29 -0.26
C ALA A 88 4.78 -3.65 0.70
N ILE A 89 4.25 -4.85 0.60
CA ILE A 89 3.15 -5.36 1.41
C ILE A 89 3.66 -6.54 2.21
N ASN A 90 3.65 -6.39 3.54
CA ASN A 90 4.13 -7.39 4.48
C ASN A 90 2.97 -8.23 5.00
N PHE A 91 3.06 -9.55 4.82
CA PHE A 91 2.13 -10.54 5.36
C PHE A 91 2.68 -11.28 6.59
N GLY A 92 3.91 -10.98 6.99
CA GLY A 92 4.58 -11.55 8.17
C GLY A 92 5.80 -12.39 7.81
N ASP A 93 5.65 -13.41 7.00
CA ASP A 93 6.74 -14.22 6.45
C ASP A 93 6.91 -14.06 4.94
N GLU A 94 6.00 -13.32 4.32
CA GLU A 94 6.09 -12.95 2.92
C GLU A 94 5.97 -11.45 2.71
N VAL A 95 6.64 -10.95 1.67
CA VAL A 95 6.52 -9.57 1.18
C VAL A 95 6.27 -9.59 -0.32
N TYR A 96 5.27 -8.85 -0.72
CA TYR A 96 4.99 -8.58 -2.13
C TYR A 96 5.43 -7.16 -2.45
N PHE A 97 6.23 -7.03 -3.51
CA PHE A 97 6.61 -5.73 -4.07
C PHE A 97 5.84 -5.51 -5.35
N VAL A 98 5.06 -4.44 -5.39
CA VAL A 98 4.13 -4.11 -6.47
C VAL A 98 4.48 -2.74 -7.01
N ASP A 99 4.39 -2.53 -8.32
CA ASP A 99 4.57 -1.22 -8.94
C ASP A 99 3.27 -0.38 -8.92
N THR A 100 3.37 0.87 -9.34
CA THR A 100 2.23 1.79 -9.44
C THR A 100 1.20 1.43 -10.52
N ASN A 101 1.43 0.39 -11.32
CA ASN A 101 0.45 -0.20 -12.24
C ASN A 101 -0.24 -1.43 -11.64
N ALA A 102 -0.01 -1.71 -10.38
CA ALA A 102 -0.46 -2.90 -9.68
C ALA A 102 0.12 -4.21 -10.24
N TRP A 103 1.35 -4.17 -10.73
CA TRP A 103 2.06 -5.37 -11.19
C TRP A 103 3.02 -5.87 -10.12
N LEU A 104 3.03 -7.17 -9.90
CA LEU A 104 3.98 -7.82 -8.98
C LEU A 104 5.39 -7.75 -9.59
N ILE A 105 6.28 -7.00 -8.92
CA ILE A 105 7.70 -6.91 -9.27
C ILE A 105 8.46 -8.11 -8.71
N LYS A 106 8.20 -8.42 -7.43
CA LYS A 106 8.92 -9.46 -6.70
C LYS A 106 8.10 -10.00 -5.52
N ARG A 107 8.27 -11.27 -5.22
CA ARG A 107 7.84 -11.90 -3.98
C ARG A 107 9.07 -12.34 -3.20
N TYR A 108 9.09 -11.99 -1.93
CA TYR A 108 10.14 -12.40 -1.00
C TYR A 108 9.50 -13.24 0.10
N THR A 109 10.08 -14.42 0.35
CA THR A 109 9.61 -15.34 1.41
C THR A 109 10.72 -15.53 2.42
N SER A 110 10.38 -15.43 3.69
CA SER A 110 11.27 -15.59 4.83
C SER A 110 10.89 -16.84 5.65
N SER A 111 11.89 -17.43 6.30
CA SER A 111 11.66 -18.47 7.32
C SER A 111 11.38 -17.89 8.72
N GLN A 112 11.46 -16.57 8.87
CA GLN A 112 11.26 -15.84 10.13
C GLN A 112 10.18 -14.77 9.92
N VAL A 113 9.52 -14.39 11.00
CA VAL A 113 8.55 -13.28 10.96
C VAL A 113 9.27 -11.98 10.69
N ILE A 114 8.79 -11.24 9.70
CA ILE A 114 9.27 -9.92 9.32
C ILE A 114 8.59 -8.91 10.22
N GLU A 115 9.38 -8.15 10.99
CA GLU A 115 8.86 -7.12 11.89
C GLU A 115 8.54 -5.82 11.14
N LYS A 116 9.41 -5.45 10.20
CA LYS A 116 9.26 -4.20 9.45
C LYS A 116 9.95 -4.30 8.09
N ILE A 117 9.44 -3.52 7.14
CA ILE A 117 10.07 -3.26 5.85
C ILE A 117 10.38 -1.78 5.76
N ILE A 118 11.50 -1.45 5.15
CA ILE A 118 11.86 -0.09 4.78
C ILE A 118 12.29 -0.11 3.32
N LEU A 119 11.56 0.63 2.49
CA LEU A 119 11.89 0.79 1.08
C LEU A 119 12.90 1.92 0.88
N GLY A 120 13.81 1.70 -0.07
CA GLY A 120 14.72 2.67 -0.63
C GLY A 120 14.71 2.61 -2.15
N ASP A 121 15.58 3.40 -2.79
CA ASP A 121 15.68 3.39 -4.25
C ASP A 121 16.28 2.08 -4.76
N GLY A 122 15.46 1.25 -5.38
CA GLY A 122 15.82 -0.06 -5.91
C GLY A 122 16.17 -1.14 -4.88
N VAL A 123 15.95 -0.88 -3.59
CA VAL A 123 16.28 -1.81 -2.50
C VAL A 123 15.20 -1.82 -1.42
N ALA A 124 15.10 -2.94 -0.70
CA ALA A 124 14.29 -3.06 0.51
C ALA A 124 15.14 -3.58 1.67
N GLY A 125 15.02 -2.94 2.82
CA GLY A 125 15.51 -3.46 4.09
C GLY A 125 14.42 -4.30 4.75
N ILE A 126 14.65 -5.59 4.93
CA ILE A 126 13.77 -6.51 5.65
C ILE A 126 14.31 -6.64 7.06
N ILE A 127 13.52 -6.17 8.02
CA ILE A 127 13.92 -6.09 9.44
C ILE A 127 13.28 -7.24 10.19
N TYR A 128 14.14 -8.03 10.81
CA TYR A 128 13.81 -9.09 11.76
C TYR A 128 14.18 -8.67 13.17
N ARG A 129 13.86 -9.45 14.14
CA ARG A 129 14.20 -9.19 15.54
C ARG A 129 15.71 -9.10 15.80
N ASP A 130 16.51 -9.84 15.08
CA ASP A 130 17.93 -10.05 15.31
C ASP A 130 18.84 -9.66 14.14
N LYS A 131 18.27 -9.32 12.98
CA LYS A 131 19.04 -8.97 11.78
C LYS A 131 18.24 -8.07 10.82
N ILE A 132 18.97 -7.52 9.88
CA ILE A 132 18.40 -6.83 8.69
C ILE A 132 18.95 -7.51 7.45
N GLU A 133 18.09 -7.79 6.50
CA GLU A 133 18.48 -8.27 5.17
C GLU A 133 18.18 -7.19 4.12
N ILE A 134 19.08 -7.05 3.15
CA ILE A 134 18.88 -6.13 2.02
C ILE A 134 18.48 -6.96 0.81
N VAL A 135 17.37 -6.58 0.21
CA VAL A 135 16.80 -7.19 -0.99
C VAL A 135 16.82 -6.17 -2.11
N ASN A 136 17.47 -6.51 -3.24
CA ASN A 136 17.40 -5.70 -4.45
C ASN A 136 16.05 -5.93 -5.14
N LEU A 137 15.45 -4.87 -5.62
CA LEU A 137 14.15 -4.83 -6.30
C LEU A 137 14.31 -4.75 -7.81
#